data_f00303ae37a00ca47b9e04d5b0119276
#
_entry.id   f00303ae37a00ca47b9e04d5b0119276
#
_cell.length_a   1.000
_cell.length_b   1.000
_cell.length_c   1.000
_cell.angle_alpha   90.00
_cell.angle_beta   90.00
_cell.angle_gamma   90.00
#
_symmetry.space_group_name_H-M   'P 1'
#
loop_
_entity.id
_entity.type
_entity.pdbx_description
1 polymer ?
#
loop_
_entity_poly.entity_id
_entity_poly.type
_entity_poly.pdbx_seq_one_letter_code
_entity_poly.pdbx_strand_id
1 'polypeptide(L)'
;MKKIILFLLLIVPICVNANTASYVVMDADSGRILDSFNKNEKMLIASTTKIMTSIVAIENSDLSLNIEVGDEINNVYGSMIYIKKGEILTLEDLLYGLMLRSGNDAAMTIAENTLGYDRFIEAMNKKANELKMYNTIFENPHGLDDESKNYSTAYDMALLMQYAMKNPIFVKITNTKRYKLITDMNTHIWYNKNQLLTTYKYATGGKIGYTKKSGHIFVSSATKNDKNLIVVTFKDSDRFNTHEYLYEKNFDKYSKYQILDKYNFFVNEKYYKKHHLYIKNDFYMLLQKNEVDKLIIEINLVRNKKIKNDDQVGYISIKLNDSIIHNEPIYVSVKENKIKKIKSILFFWKK
;
A
#
# COMPACT_ATOMS: atom_id res chain seq x y z
N MET A 1 -7.72 59.93 23.68
CA MET A 1 -7.91 59.27 22.35
C MET A 1 -6.96 58.07 22.27
N LYS A 2 -7.47 56.84 22.52
CA LYS A 2 -6.67 55.58 22.40
C LYS A 2 -6.66 55.16 20.95
N LYS A 3 -5.46 55.13 20.32
CA LYS A 3 -5.27 54.57 18.99
C LYS A 3 -5.28 53.03 19.08
N ILE A 4 -6.30 52.41 18.52
CA ILE A 4 -6.35 50.95 18.32
C ILE A 4 -5.56 50.66 17.07
N ILE A 5 -4.41 49.99 17.21
CA ILE A 5 -3.61 49.46 16.10
C ILE A 5 -4.22 48.07 15.79
N LEU A 6 -4.95 48.02 14.67
CA LEU A 6 -5.49 46.76 14.12
C LEU A 6 -4.35 46.00 13.39
N PHE A 7 -3.85 44.92 14.01
CA PHE A 7 -2.86 44.05 13.39
C PHE A 7 -3.61 43.14 12.42
N LEU A 8 -3.55 43.49 11.12
CA LEU A 8 -4.07 42.63 10.05
C LEU A 8 -3.09 41.48 9.87
N LEU A 9 -3.41 40.28 10.42
CA LEU A 9 -2.68 39.05 10.12
C LEU A 9 -2.97 38.67 8.67
N LEU A 10 -2.06 39.03 7.75
CA LEU A 10 -2.05 38.51 6.39
C LEU A 10 -1.73 37.02 6.45
N ILE A 11 -2.76 36.18 6.40
CA ILE A 11 -2.62 34.76 6.10
C ILE A 11 -2.20 34.69 4.64
N VAL A 12 -0.90 34.68 4.39
CA VAL A 12 -0.36 34.33 3.07
C VAL A 12 -0.62 32.85 2.89
N PRO A 13 -1.45 32.43 1.91
CA PRO A 13 -1.55 31.01 1.59
C PRO A 13 -0.14 30.57 1.15
N ILE A 14 0.48 29.69 1.92
CA ILE A 14 1.69 28.99 1.51
C ILE A 14 1.25 28.10 0.33
N CYS A 15 1.33 28.64 -0.89
CA CYS A 15 1.31 27.81 -2.08
C CYS A 15 2.56 26.94 -2.01
N VAL A 16 2.42 25.71 -1.56
CA VAL A 16 3.41 24.67 -1.77
C VAL A 16 3.50 24.51 -3.28
N ASN A 17 4.43 25.20 -3.92
CA ASN A 17 4.87 24.90 -5.28
C ASN A 17 5.59 23.53 -5.21
N ALA A 18 4.83 22.47 -5.09
CA ALA A 18 5.34 21.14 -5.27
C ALA A 18 5.70 21.00 -6.75
N ASN A 19 6.99 21.06 -7.07
CA ASN A 19 7.54 20.64 -8.37
C ASN A 19 7.39 19.11 -8.54
N THR A 20 6.24 18.58 -8.13
CA THR A 20 5.93 17.16 -8.18
C THR A 20 5.43 16.83 -9.57
N ALA A 21 6.15 15.97 -10.31
CA ALA A 21 5.76 15.61 -11.67
C ALA A 21 4.49 14.73 -11.71
N SER A 22 4.31 13.89 -10.67
CA SER A 22 3.14 13.01 -10.54
C SER A 22 2.91 12.68 -9.06
N TYR A 23 1.63 12.61 -8.65
CA TYR A 23 1.29 12.10 -7.33
C TYR A 23 -0.08 11.38 -7.28
N VAL A 24 -0.23 10.56 -6.24
CA VAL A 24 -1.47 9.89 -5.86
C VAL A 24 -1.65 9.96 -4.34
N VAL A 25 -2.88 10.24 -3.90
CA VAL A 25 -3.38 9.98 -2.56
C VAL A 25 -4.48 8.94 -2.67
N MET A 26 -4.30 7.80 -2.00
CA MET A 26 -5.20 6.64 -2.05
C MET A 26 -5.74 6.33 -0.64
N ASP A 27 -7.03 6.05 -0.55
CA ASP A 27 -7.63 5.36 0.59
C ASP A 27 -7.12 3.91 0.60
N ALA A 28 -6.33 3.55 1.60
CA ALA A 28 -5.70 2.22 1.66
C ALA A 28 -6.71 1.09 1.88
N ASP A 29 -7.85 1.37 2.51
CA ASP A 29 -8.88 0.36 2.79
C ASP A 29 -9.65 -0.01 1.50
N SER A 30 -10.08 0.99 0.73
CA SER A 30 -10.91 0.77 -0.47
C SER A 30 -10.12 0.73 -1.79
N GLY A 31 -8.89 1.26 -1.82
CA GLY A 31 -8.14 1.50 -3.07
C GLY A 31 -8.60 2.72 -3.87
N ARG A 32 -9.55 3.49 -3.32
CA ARG A 32 -10.06 4.69 -3.96
C ARG A 32 -9.02 5.80 -4.04
N ILE A 33 -8.89 6.43 -5.20
CA ILE A 33 -8.07 7.63 -5.37
C ILE A 33 -8.84 8.85 -4.83
N LEU A 34 -8.23 9.55 -3.87
CA LEU A 34 -8.80 10.74 -3.23
C LEU A 34 -8.31 12.03 -3.88
N ASP A 35 -7.05 12.04 -4.31
CA ASP A 35 -6.40 13.18 -4.96
C ASP A 35 -5.28 12.66 -5.87
N SER A 36 -5.03 13.31 -7.01
CA SER A 36 -3.96 12.87 -7.91
C SER A 36 -3.61 13.92 -8.94
N PHE A 37 -2.38 13.85 -9.43
CA PHE A 37 -1.89 14.58 -10.60
C PHE A 37 -1.00 13.67 -11.44
N ASN A 38 -1.22 13.61 -12.75
CA ASN A 38 -0.48 12.76 -13.70
C ASN A 38 -0.30 11.31 -13.24
N LYS A 39 -1.27 10.73 -12.52
CA LYS A 39 -1.16 9.46 -11.80
C LYS A 39 -0.74 8.25 -12.64
N ASN A 40 -0.96 8.29 -13.96
CA ASN A 40 -0.66 7.20 -14.89
C ASN A 40 0.61 7.46 -15.72
N GLU A 41 1.35 8.54 -15.45
CA GLU A 41 2.61 8.82 -16.14
C GLU A 41 3.67 7.79 -15.75
N LYS A 42 4.22 7.09 -16.77
CA LYS A 42 5.22 6.03 -16.59
C LYS A 42 6.60 6.64 -16.40
N MET A 43 7.21 6.39 -15.25
CA MET A 43 8.49 6.93 -14.85
C MET A 43 9.40 5.87 -14.24
N LEU A 44 10.71 6.15 -14.21
CA LEU A 44 11.69 5.38 -13.43
C LEU A 44 11.36 5.46 -11.94
N ILE A 45 11.48 4.34 -11.22
CA ILE A 45 11.04 4.22 -9.82
C ILE A 45 12.16 4.11 -8.80
N ALA A 46 13.42 4.02 -9.25
CA ALA A 46 14.59 3.92 -8.38
C ALA A 46 14.36 2.89 -7.24
N SER A 47 14.90 3.14 -6.06
CA SER A 47 14.82 2.22 -4.91
C SER A 47 13.43 2.01 -4.31
N THR A 48 12.37 2.64 -4.83
CA THR A 48 11.00 2.25 -4.43
C THR A 48 10.64 0.86 -4.97
N THR A 49 11.37 0.33 -5.96
CA THR A 49 11.42 -1.07 -6.39
C THR A 49 11.48 -2.04 -5.22
N LYS A 50 12.22 -1.69 -4.16
CA LYS A 50 12.45 -2.56 -3.00
C LYS A 50 11.20 -2.91 -2.19
N ILE A 51 10.09 -2.19 -2.40
CA ILE A 51 8.78 -2.60 -1.87
C ILE A 51 8.37 -3.93 -2.51
N MET A 52 8.47 -4.05 -3.85
CA MET A 52 8.17 -5.30 -4.57
C MET A 52 9.15 -6.41 -4.19
N THR A 53 10.44 -6.08 -4.12
CA THR A 53 11.48 -7.03 -3.69
C THR A 53 11.18 -7.61 -2.31
N SER A 54 10.75 -6.75 -1.36
CA SER A 54 10.38 -7.21 -0.01
C SER A 54 9.17 -8.15 -0.05
N ILE A 55 8.13 -7.81 -0.78
CA ILE A 55 6.90 -8.61 -0.85
C ILE A 55 7.17 -9.97 -1.50
N VAL A 56 7.89 -9.99 -2.63
CA VAL A 56 8.25 -11.26 -3.28
C VAL A 56 9.08 -12.15 -2.36
N ALA A 57 10.05 -11.60 -1.64
CA ALA A 57 10.87 -12.37 -0.71
C ALA A 57 10.03 -12.92 0.47
N ILE A 58 9.19 -12.09 1.08
CA ILE A 58 8.35 -12.47 2.23
C ILE A 58 7.35 -13.59 1.85
N GLU A 59 6.82 -13.55 0.64
CA GLU A 59 5.79 -14.50 0.20
C GLU A 59 6.34 -15.84 -0.31
N ASN A 60 7.63 -15.89 -0.67
CA ASN A 60 8.22 -17.08 -1.30
C ASN A 60 9.31 -17.76 -0.46
N SER A 61 9.65 -17.24 0.70
CA SER A 61 10.76 -17.78 1.49
C SER A 61 10.53 -17.65 3.00
N ASP A 62 11.14 -18.54 3.77
CA ASP A 62 11.14 -18.45 5.22
C ASP A 62 12.05 -17.31 5.69
N LEU A 63 11.53 -16.46 6.56
CA LEU A 63 12.27 -15.32 7.10
C LEU A 63 13.49 -15.73 7.95
N SER A 64 13.44 -16.92 8.54
CA SER A 64 14.54 -17.49 9.32
C SER A 64 15.63 -18.15 8.46
N LEU A 65 15.47 -18.17 7.12
CA LEU A 65 16.46 -18.70 6.20
C LEU A 65 17.80 -18.00 6.40
N ASN A 66 18.82 -18.75 6.82
CA ASN A 66 20.19 -18.26 6.88
C ASN A 66 20.77 -18.19 5.47
N ILE A 67 21.23 -17.03 5.09
CA ILE A 67 21.79 -16.72 3.78
C ILE A 67 23.25 -16.34 3.96
N GLU A 68 24.15 -17.09 3.32
CA GLU A 68 25.56 -16.74 3.20
C GLU A 68 25.72 -15.81 1.99
N VAL A 69 26.28 -14.64 2.22
CA VAL A 69 26.53 -13.63 1.17
C VAL A 69 27.59 -14.12 0.21
N GLY A 70 27.25 -14.18 -1.06
CA GLY A 70 28.13 -14.64 -2.14
C GLY A 70 28.79 -13.51 -2.93
N ASP A 71 29.13 -13.83 -4.18
CA ASP A 71 29.75 -12.90 -5.13
C ASP A 71 28.75 -11.94 -5.79
N GLU A 72 27.45 -12.13 -5.62
CA GLU A 72 26.35 -11.30 -6.17
C GLU A 72 26.43 -9.83 -5.76
N ILE A 73 27.18 -9.53 -4.69
CA ILE A 73 27.37 -8.15 -4.20
C ILE A 73 28.50 -7.39 -4.90
N ASN A 74 29.39 -8.09 -5.65
CA ASN A 74 30.63 -7.48 -6.18
C ASN A 74 30.39 -6.41 -7.24
N ASN A 75 29.31 -6.51 -8.02
CA ASN A 75 28.98 -5.60 -9.11
C ASN A 75 27.87 -4.60 -8.75
N VAL A 76 27.55 -4.49 -7.47
CA VAL A 76 26.49 -3.60 -6.99
C VAL A 76 27.08 -2.32 -6.41
N TYR A 77 26.47 -1.18 -6.72
CA TYR A 77 26.92 0.14 -6.26
C TYR A 77 25.74 0.96 -5.73
N GLY A 78 26.03 2.18 -5.29
CA GLY A 78 25.03 3.12 -4.77
C GLY A 78 24.76 2.93 -3.28
N SER A 79 23.48 2.79 -2.88
CA SER A 79 23.14 2.56 -1.46
C SER A 79 23.43 1.12 -1.07
N MET A 80 24.29 0.93 -0.08
CA MET A 80 24.71 -0.37 0.44
C MET A 80 24.47 -0.47 1.95
N ILE A 81 24.33 -1.68 2.46
CA ILE A 81 24.41 -2.01 3.89
C ILE A 81 25.78 -2.55 4.29
N TYR A 82 26.65 -2.75 3.30
CA TYR A 82 28.05 -3.18 3.44
C TYR A 82 28.21 -4.55 4.08
N ILE A 83 27.34 -5.51 3.68
CA ILE A 83 27.54 -6.92 3.97
C ILE A 83 28.74 -7.45 3.21
N LYS A 84 29.40 -8.47 3.76
CA LYS A 84 30.65 -9.04 3.22
C LYS A 84 30.42 -10.44 2.71
N LYS A 85 31.17 -10.85 1.67
CA LYS A 85 31.17 -12.24 1.21
C LYS A 85 31.51 -13.19 2.37
N GLY A 86 30.73 -14.25 2.51
CA GLY A 86 30.82 -15.23 3.58
C GLY A 86 30.08 -14.82 4.87
N GLU A 87 29.58 -13.60 4.99
CA GLU A 87 28.78 -13.18 6.14
C GLU A 87 27.40 -13.87 6.09
N ILE A 88 26.94 -14.38 7.24
CA ILE A 88 25.65 -15.06 7.34
C ILE A 88 24.62 -14.17 8.00
N LEU A 89 23.50 -13.93 7.30
CA LEU A 89 22.34 -13.15 7.76
C LEU A 89 21.05 -13.93 7.52
N THR A 90 20.04 -13.69 8.35
CA THR A 90 18.71 -14.20 8.04
C THR A 90 18.06 -13.38 6.92
N LEU A 91 17.09 -13.95 6.21
CA LEU A 91 16.28 -13.20 5.24
C LEU A 91 15.60 -11.98 5.91
N GLU A 92 15.14 -12.11 7.18
CA GLU A 92 14.57 -10.99 7.93
C GLU A 92 15.60 -9.86 8.10
N ASP A 93 16.84 -10.17 8.47
CA ASP A 93 17.92 -9.18 8.59
C ASP A 93 18.19 -8.44 7.29
N LEU A 94 18.27 -9.19 6.18
CA LEU A 94 18.46 -8.61 4.84
C LEU A 94 17.31 -7.68 4.45
N LEU A 95 16.06 -8.04 4.78
CA LEU A 95 14.89 -7.20 4.55
C LEU A 95 14.93 -5.89 5.36
N TYR A 96 15.43 -5.91 6.60
CA TYR A 96 15.67 -4.68 7.36
C TYR A 96 16.72 -3.81 6.68
N GLY A 97 17.85 -4.36 6.25
CA GLY A 97 18.87 -3.63 5.52
C GLY A 97 18.36 -3.05 4.21
N LEU A 98 17.59 -3.86 3.46
CA LEU A 98 16.93 -3.48 2.21
C LEU A 98 16.02 -2.26 2.38
N MET A 99 15.13 -2.29 3.37
CA MET A 99 14.11 -1.25 3.54
C MET A 99 14.65 -0.02 4.26
N LEU A 100 15.38 -0.16 5.36
CA LEU A 100 15.84 0.96 6.18
C LEU A 100 16.96 1.74 5.48
N ARG A 101 17.94 1.03 4.92
CA ARG A 101 19.13 1.64 4.32
C ARG A 101 19.09 1.70 2.81
N SER A 102 18.13 1.00 2.20
CA SER A 102 18.03 0.88 0.74
C SER A 102 19.20 0.08 0.15
N GLY A 103 19.68 -0.97 0.84
CA GLY A 103 20.83 -1.78 0.42
C GLY A 103 20.61 -2.43 -0.94
N ASN A 104 21.46 -2.13 -1.92
CA ASN A 104 21.44 -2.78 -3.22
C ASN A 104 22.10 -4.15 -3.12
N ASP A 105 23.13 -4.29 -2.29
CA ASP A 105 23.74 -5.55 -1.88
C ASP A 105 22.70 -6.50 -1.27
N ALA A 106 21.92 -6.04 -0.31
CA ALA A 106 20.83 -6.82 0.25
C ALA A 106 19.80 -7.25 -0.82
N ALA A 107 19.46 -6.37 -1.78
CA ALA A 107 18.52 -6.70 -2.83
C ALA A 107 19.02 -7.85 -3.72
N MET A 108 20.29 -7.83 -4.10
CA MET A 108 20.92 -8.89 -4.90
C MET A 108 21.02 -10.18 -4.11
N THR A 109 21.52 -10.13 -2.87
CA THR A 109 21.62 -11.30 -2.00
C THR A 109 20.27 -11.98 -1.78
N ILE A 110 19.18 -11.19 -1.58
CA ILE A 110 17.82 -11.72 -1.47
C ILE A 110 17.41 -12.41 -2.77
N ALA A 111 17.56 -11.76 -3.91
CA ALA A 111 17.09 -12.29 -5.19
C ALA A 111 17.81 -13.61 -5.54
N GLU A 112 19.14 -13.65 -5.41
CA GLU A 112 19.94 -14.83 -5.73
C GLU A 112 19.65 -16.02 -4.81
N ASN A 113 19.56 -15.77 -3.50
CA ASN A 113 19.51 -16.83 -2.50
C ASN A 113 18.09 -17.30 -2.12
N THR A 114 17.02 -16.65 -2.65
CA THR A 114 15.64 -17.11 -2.44
C THR A 114 15.14 -17.90 -3.67
N LEU A 115 14.87 -17.24 -4.78
CA LEU A 115 14.34 -17.86 -5.99
C LEU A 115 15.40 -18.06 -7.09
N GLY A 116 16.58 -17.43 -6.97
CA GLY A 116 17.51 -17.18 -8.07
C GLY A 116 17.10 -15.94 -8.87
N TYR A 117 18.10 -15.19 -9.38
CA TYR A 117 17.88 -13.86 -9.96
C TYR A 117 16.76 -13.81 -11.00
N ASP A 118 16.84 -14.64 -12.04
CA ASP A 118 15.88 -14.59 -13.15
C ASP A 118 14.46 -14.90 -12.69
N ARG A 119 14.28 -15.97 -11.90
CA ARG A 119 12.98 -16.34 -11.34
C ARG A 119 12.45 -15.30 -10.34
N PHE A 120 13.34 -14.59 -9.67
CA PHE A 120 12.93 -13.51 -8.78
C PHE A 120 12.34 -12.33 -9.57
N ILE A 121 12.97 -11.93 -10.68
CA ILE A 121 12.45 -10.90 -11.58
C ILE A 121 11.13 -11.33 -12.23
N GLU A 122 11.01 -12.57 -12.64
CA GLU A 122 9.74 -13.14 -13.13
C GLU A 122 8.64 -13.05 -12.05
N ALA A 123 8.95 -13.40 -10.80
CA ALA A 123 8.01 -13.31 -9.68
C ALA A 123 7.59 -11.86 -9.38
N MET A 124 8.50 -10.88 -9.47
CA MET A 124 8.17 -9.45 -9.35
C MET A 124 7.16 -9.01 -10.41
N ASN A 125 7.37 -9.37 -11.68
CA ASN A 125 6.48 -9.01 -12.78
C ASN A 125 5.14 -9.77 -12.71
N LYS A 126 5.16 -11.05 -12.30
CA LYS A 126 3.94 -11.81 -12.04
C LYS A 126 3.09 -11.14 -10.93
N LYS A 127 3.72 -10.74 -9.83
CA LYS A 127 3.04 -10.02 -8.74
C LYS A 127 2.48 -8.67 -9.21
N ALA A 128 3.21 -7.94 -10.05
CA ALA A 128 2.72 -6.70 -10.65
C ALA A 128 1.42 -6.93 -11.46
N ASN A 129 1.37 -7.98 -12.27
CA ASN A 129 0.18 -8.36 -13.02
C ASN A 129 -1.00 -8.76 -12.09
N GLU A 130 -0.75 -9.55 -11.04
CA GLU A 130 -1.76 -9.94 -10.04
C GLU A 130 -2.37 -8.71 -9.36
N LEU A 131 -1.56 -7.69 -9.10
CA LEU A 131 -1.97 -6.40 -8.51
C LEU A 131 -2.55 -5.42 -9.53
N LYS A 132 -2.65 -5.80 -10.82
CA LYS A 132 -3.14 -4.95 -11.92
C LYS A 132 -2.29 -3.70 -12.15
N MET A 133 -0.99 -3.78 -11.88
CA MET A 133 -0.01 -2.74 -12.13
C MET A 133 0.41 -2.74 -13.61
N TYR A 134 -0.52 -2.46 -14.52
CA TYR A 134 -0.36 -2.66 -15.96
C TYR A 134 0.68 -1.74 -16.64
N ASN A 135 1.10 -0.68 -15.96
CA ASN A 135 2.14 0.23 -16.46
C ASN A 135 3.49 0.02 -15.77
N THR A 136 3.68 -1.13 -15.13
CA THR A 136 4.88 -1.45 -14.33
C THR A 136 5.67 -2.57 -14.98
N ILE A 137 7.00 -2.43 -14.96
CA ILE A 137 7.95 -3.47 -15.33
C ILE A 137 9.14 -3.44 -14.36
N PHE A 138 9.59 -4.62 -13.96
CA PHE A 138 10.78 -4.82 -13.14
C PHE A 138 11.82 -5.60 -13.96
N GLU A 139 13.04 -5.06 -14.05
CA GLU A 139 14.20 -5.68 -14.70
C GLU A 139 15.33 -5.97 -13.69
N ASN A 140 15.23 -5.45 -12.48
CA ASN A 140 16.18 -5.70 -11.39
C ASN A 140 15.53 -5.54 -10.01
N PRO A 141 16.11 -6.13 -8.93
CA PRO A 141 15.50 -6.09 -7.58
C PRO A 141 15.84 -4.83 -6.78
N HIS A 142 16.72 -3.94 -7.26
CA HIS A 142 17.27 -2.81 -6.49
C HIS A 142 16.81 -1.43 -6.97
N GLY A 143 16.50 -1.26 -8.26
CA GLY A 143 16.01 0.01 -8.84
C GLY A 143 17.09 0.93 -9.37
N LEU A 144 18.32 0.45 -9.63
CA LEU A 144 19.29 1.18 -10.45
C LEU A 144 18.81 1.24 -11.91
N ASP A 145 19.20 2.27 -12.65
CA ASP A 145 18.65 2.59 -13.97
C ASP A 145 19.71 2.80 -15.07
N ASP A 146 20.88 2.18 -14.91
CA ASP A 146 21.96 2.26 -15.90
C ASP A 146 21.80 1.22 -17.01
N GLU A 147 21.88 -0.07 -16.68
CA GLU A 147 21.80 -1.18 -17.63
C GLU A 147 20.37 -1.68 -17.79
N SER A 148 19.65 -1.82 -16.69
CA SER A 148 18.24 -2.25 -16.63
C SER A 148 17.37 -1.16 -16.00
N LYS A 149 16.08 -1.15 -16.30
CA LYS A 149 15.21 -0.01 -15.92
C LYS A 149 13.87 -0.47 -15.38
N ASN A 150 13.62 -0.16 -14.13
CA ASN A 150 12.30 -0.37 -13.54
C ASN A 150 11.43 0.86 -13.78
N TYR A 151 10.26 0.64 -14.37
CA TYR A 151 9.26 1.68 -14.62
C TYR A 151 7.96 1.37 -13.88
N SER A 152 7.29 2.41 -13.43
CA SER A 152 5.94 2.33 -12.88
C SER A 152 5.23 3.68 -12.98
N THR A 153 4.05 3.78 -12.39
CA THR A 153 3.26 5.01 -12.26
C THR A 153 2.97 5.28 -10.78
N ALA A 154 2.58 6.51 -10.44
CA ALA A 154 2.18 6.81 -9.06
C ALA A 154 0.97 5.97 -8.62
N TYR A 155 0.06 5.67 -9.54
CA TYR A 155 -1.09 4.79 -9.27
C TYR A 155 -0.66 3.34 -9.00
N ASP A 156 0.17 2.75 -9.86
CA ASP A 156 0.62 1.37 -9.70
C ASP A 156 1.45 1.20 -8.41
N MET A 157 2.31 2.18 -8.08
CA MET A 157 3.05 2.16 -6.82
C MET A 157 2.15 2.31 -5.58
N ALA A 158 1.02 3.01 -5.70
CA ALA A 158 0.03 3.07 -4.62
C ALA A 158 -0.69 1.73 -4.44
N LEU A 159 -1.01 1.01 -5.52
CA LEU A 159 -1.55 -0.38 -5.47
C LEU A 159 -0.56 -1.33 -4.79
N LEU A 160 0.72 -1.25 -5.15
CA LEU A 160 1.76 -2.06 -4.52
C LEU A 160 1.86 -1.78 -3.02
N MET A 161 1.87 -0.50 -2.63
CA MET A 161 1.93 -0.14 -1.21
C MET A 161 0.67 -0.55 -0.45
N GLN A 162 -0.51 -0.43 -1.06
CA GLN A 162 -1.78 -0.92 -0.49
C GLN A 162 -1.72 -2.42 -0.19
N TYR A 163 -1.19 -3.19 -1.12
CA TYR A 163 -1.01 -4.63 -0.93
C TYR A 163 0.02 -4.93 0.16
N ALA A 164 1.18 -4.30 0.09
CA ALA A 164 2.28 -4.51 1.03
C ALA A 164 1.89 -4.18 2.48
N MET A 165 1.12 -3.11 2.71
CA MET A 165 0.65 -2.71 4.04
C MET A 165 -0.38 -3.66 4.67
N LYS A 166 -0.91 -4.64 3.93
CA LYS A 166 -1.72 -5.73 4.50
C LYS A 166 -0.87 -6.85 5.11
N ASN A 167 0.43 -6.89 4.79
CA ASN A 167 1.34 -7.89 5.31
C ASN A 167 1.98 -7.39 6.63
N PRO A 168 1.73 -8.06 7.78
CA PRO A 168 2.21 -7.58 9.09
C PRO A 168 3.74 -7.56 9.20
N ILE A 169 4.45 -8.44 8.47
CA ILE A 169 5.92 -8.49 8.44
C ILE A 169 6.44 -7.25 7.72
N PHE A 170 5.89 -6.93 6.55
CA PHE A 170 6.26 -5.73 5.81
C PHE A 170 5.99 -4.47 6.64
N VAL A 171 4.83 -4.38 7.30
CA VAL A 171 4.48 -3.26 8.19
C VAL A 171 5.49 -3.11 9.32
N LYS A 172 5.85 -4.22 10.01
CA LYS A 172 6.87 -4.23 11.06
C LYS A 172 8.20 -3.67 10.56
N ILE A 173 8.70 -4.17 9.43
CA ILE A 173 10.00 -3.77 8.87
C ILE A 173 9.98 -2.30 8.43
N THR A 174 8.98 -1.90 7.62
CA THR A 174 8.94 -0.55 7.03
C THR A 174 8.74 0.55 8.07
N ASN A 175 8.09 0.24 9.22
CA ASN A 175 7.86 1.18 10.34
C ASN A 175 9.06 1.24 11.32
N THR A 176 10.01 0.32 11.23
CA THR A 176 11.16 0.29 12.13
C THR A 176 12.08 1.48 11.89
N LYS A 177 12.38 2.24 12.95
CA LYS A 177 13.26 3.42 12.90
C LYS A 177 14.74 3.07 12.97
N ARG A 178 15.09 2.04 13.74
CA ARG A 178 16.46 1.58 13.95
C ARG A 178 16.48 0.06 14.12
N TYR A 179 17.40 -0.60 13.46
CA TYR A 179 17.68 -2.03 13.59
C TYR A 179 19.15 -2.26 13.92
N LYS A 180 19.45 -3.16 14.87
CA LYS A 180 20.82 -3.56 15.22
C LYS A 180 20.96 -5.05 14.97
N LEU A 181 21.97 -5.42 14.22
CA LEU A 181 22.36 -6.81 13.94
C LEU A 181 23.82 -7.02 14.32
N ILE A 182 24.13 -8.16 14.90
CA ILE A 182 25.49 -8.62 15.18
C ILE A 182 25.65 -9.95 14.47
N THR A 183 26.59 -10.02 13.53
CA THR A 183 27.02 -11.24 12.86
C THR A 183 28.38 -11.66 13.40
N ASP A 184 28.90 -12.77 12.92
CA ASP A 184 30.28 -13.22 13.22
C ASP A 184 31.34 -12.27 12.65
N MET A 185 31.01 -11.53 11.59
CA MET A 185 31.95 -10.65 10.89
C MET A 185 31.77 -9.17 11.21
N ASN A 186 30.58 -8.73 11.66
CA ASN A 186 30.29 -7.31 11.76
C ASN A 186 29.18 -6.99 12.79
N THR A 187 29.13 -5.69 13.15
CA THR A 187 27.98 -5.11 13.86
C THR A 187 27.34 -4.05 12.99
N HIS A 188 26.11 -4.32 12.57
CA HIS A 188 25.34 -3.39 11.75
C HIS A 188 24.36 -2.60 12.62
N ILE A 189 24.29 -1.28 12.38
CA ILE A 189 23.28 -0.39 12.98
C ILE A 189 22.65 0.40 11.85
N TRP A 190 21.39 0.09 11.52
CA TRP A 190 20.69 0.70 10.42
C TRP A 190 19.58 1.63 10.91
N TYR A 191 19.66 2.89 10.54
CA TYR A 191 18.62 3.88 10.75
C TYR A 191 17.79 4.03 9.48
N ASN A 192 16.47 4.10 9.64
CA ASN A 192 15.57 4.27 8.50
C ASN A 192 15.78 5.64 7.84
N LYS A 193 15.99 5.64 6.53
CA LYS A 193 16.12 6.87 5.72
C LYS A 193 14.80 7.61 5.53
N ASN A 194 13.66 6.98 5.84
CA ASN A 194 12.35 7.61 5.81
C ASN A 194 12.18 8.54 7.02
N GLN A 195 12.51 9.82 6.82
CA GLN A 195 12.43 10.84 7.88
C GLN A 195 10.99 11.07 8.36
N LEU A 196 9.98 10.82 7.53
CA LEU A 196 8.58 10.99 7.88
C LEU A 196 8.18 10.20 9.14
N LEU A 197 8.82 9.04 9.39
CA LEU A 197 8.61 8.24 10.60
C LEU A 197 8.99 8.96 11.90
N THR A 198 9.82 10.00 11.82
CA THR A 198 10.27 10.78 12.98
C THR A 198 9.65 12.16 13.05
N THR A 199 9.31 12.76 11.91
CA THR A 199 8.77 14.13 11.83
C THR A 199 7.24 14.14 11.86
N TYR A 200 6.57 13.08 11.39
CA TYR A 200 5.12 13.01 11.29
C TYR A 200 4.57 11.81 12.09
N LYS A 201 3.89 12.11 13.20
CA LYS A 201 3.47 11.10 14.20
C LYS A 201 2.50 10.03 13.67
N TYR A 202 1.84 10.30 12.55
CA TYR A 202 0.87 9.39 11.93
C TYR A 202 1.48 8.48 10.86
N ALA A 203 2.74 8.70 10.47
CA ALA A 203 3.43 7.87 9.48
C ALA A 203 3.56 6.43 9.97
N THR A 204 3.24 5.46 9.09
CA THR A 204 3.25 4.03 9.39
C THR A 204 4.27 3.23 8.59
N GLY A 205 4.89 3.84 7.58
CA GLY A 205 5.92 3.20 6.77
C GLY A 205 6.18 3.92 5.46
N GLY A 206 7.05 3.34 4.65
CA GLY A 206 7.33 3.85 3.31
C GLY A 206 8.74 3.60 2.83
N LYS A 207 8.97 3.94 1.56
CA LYS A 207 10.26 3.78 0.88
C LYS A 207 10.57 4.97 0.02
N ILE A 208 11.74 5.58 0.21
CA ILE A 208 12.29 6.62 -0.66
C ILE A 208 13.10 6.01 -1.80
N GLY A 209 13.14 6.70 -2.94
CA GLY A 209 14.00 6.38 -4.08
C GLY A 209 14.64 7.65 -4.65
N TYR A 210 15.82 7.49 -5.23
CA TYR A 210 16.51 8.53 -5.94
C TYR A 210 17.57 7.98 -6.89
N THR A 211 17.55 8.45 -8.11
CA THR A 211 18.67 8.44 -9.05
C THR A 211 18.72 9.81 -9.75
N LYS A 212 19.81 10.11 -10.47
CA LYS A 212 19.88 11.36 -11.25
C LYS A 212 18.78 11.45 -12.31
N LYS A 213 18.39 10.31 -12.92
CA LYS A 213 17.37 10.26 -13.98
C LYS A 213 15.94 10.26 -13.41
N SER A 214 15.69 9.49 -12.34
CA SER A 214 14.35 9.40 -11.73
C SER A 214 13.96 10.63 -10.93
N GLY A 215 14.93 11.38 -10.38
CA GLY A 215 14.68 12.38 -9.34
C GLY A 215 14.26 11.73 -8.02
N HIS A 216 13.77 12.52 -7.08
CA HIS A 216 13.29 12.04 -5.79
C HIS A 216 11.89 11.43 -5.92
N ILE A 217 11.74 10.22 -5.39
CA ILE A 217 10.47 9.48 -5.34
C ILE A 217 10.20 9.08 -3.90
N PHE A 218 8.95 9.13 -3.50
CA PHE A 218 8.54 8.64 -2.19
C PHE A 218 7.21 7.93 -2.25
N VAL A 219 7.13 6.76 -1.61
CA VAL A 219 5.92 5.98 -1.40
C VAL A 219 5.78 5.82 0.10
N SER A 220 4.70 6.30 0.70
CA SER A 220 4.48 6.19 2.14
C SER A 220 3.04 5.91 2.51
N SER A 221 2.83 5.53 3.77
CA SER A 221 1.54 5.32 4.40
C SER A 221 1.44 6.08 5.73
N ALA A 222 0.23 6.48 6.08
CA ALA A 222 -0.09 7.10 7.36
C ALA A 222 -1.49 6.70 7.83
N THR A 223 -1.66 6.65 9.17
CA THR A 223 -2.94 6.35 9.82
C THR A 223 -3.29 7.43 10.84
N LYS A 224 -4.46 8.05 10.70
CA LYS A 224 -4.99 9.05 11.63
C LYS A 224 -6.48 8.83 11.85
N ASN A 225 -6.91 8.60 13.09
CA ASN A 225 -8.32 8.38 13.44
C ASN A 225 -8.97 7.27 12.59
N ASP A 226 -8.35 6.09 12.55
CA ASP A 226 -8.78 4.89 11.77
C ASP A 226 -8.86 5.10 10.25
N LYS A 227 -8.41 6.22 9.74
CA LYS A 227 -8.27 6.47 8.29
C LYS A 227 -6.85 6.10 7.86
N ASN A 228 -6.74 5.24 6.85
CA ASN A 228 -5.48 4.75 6.31
C ASN A 228 -5.25 5.35 4.92
N LEU A 229 -4.17 6.11 4.75
CA LEU A 229 -3.84 6.74 3.49
C LEU A 229 -2.47 6.27 2.98
N ILE A 230 -2.37 6.21 1.67
CA ILE A 230 -1.12 6.02 0.94
C ILE A 230 -0.89 7.27 0.09
N VAL A 231 0.33 7.78 0.12
CA VAL A 231 0.78 8.87 -0.75
C VAL A 231 1.99 8.41 -1.54
N VAL A 232 1.98 8.71 -2.83
CA VAL A 232 3.10 8.49 -3.76
C VAL A 232 3.41 9.79 -4.46
N THR A 233 4.68 10.20 -4.49
CA THR A 233 5.15 11.35 -5.27
C THR A 233 6.35 10.99 -6.13
N PHE A 234 6.42 11.54 -7.35
CA PHE A 234 7.53 11.41 -8.28
C PHE A 234 8.14 12.75 -8.57
N LYS A 235 9.49 12.81 -8.67
CA LYS A 235 10.31 14.01 -8.91
C LYS A 235 9.99 15.16 -7.94
N ASP A 236 9.88 14.83 -6.68
CA ASP A 236 9.52 15.76 -5.60
C ASP A 236 10.70 15.97 -4.66
N SER A 237 11.38 17.11 -4.77
CA SER A 237 12.52 17.44 -3.91
C SER A 237 12.11 17.68 -2.45
N ASP A 238 10.88 18.13 -2.21
CA ASP A 238 10.33 18.42 -0.87
C ASP A 238 9.37 17.30 -0.37
N ARG A 239 9.56 16.07 -0.85
CA ARG A 239 8.69 14.92 -0.67
C ARG A 239 8.14 14.71 0.74
N PHE A 240 8.90 14.99 1.80
CA PHE A 240 8.45 14.78 3.18
C PHE A 240 7.38 15.80 3.58
N ASN A 241 7.59 17.09 3.31
CA ASN A 241 6.60 18.13 3.56
C ASN A 241 5.38 17.97 2.64
N THR A 242 5.60 17.62 1.37
CA THR A 242 4.52 17.32 0.42
C THR A 242 3.63 16.17 0.91
N HIS A 243 4.22 15.08 1.40
CA HIS A 243 3.46 13.94 1.93
C HIS A 243 2.67 14.32 3.19
N GLU A 244 3.28 15.03 4.14
CA GLU A 244 2.60 15.52 5.34
C GLU A 244 1.41 16.43 4.96
N TYR A 245 1.61 17.39 4.07
CA TYR A 245 0.54 18.25 3.57
C TYR A 245 -0.60 17.46 2.90
N LEU A 246 -0.28 16.50 2.02
CA LEU A 246 -1.27 15.69 1.34
C LEU A 246 -2.04 14.80 2.33
N TYR A 247 -1.39 14.26 3.36
CA TYR A 247 -2.05 13.51 4.43
C TYR A 247 -3.03 14.38 5.20
N GLU A 248 -2.59 15.52 5.75
CA GLU A 248 -3.44 16.40 6.56
C GLU A 248 -4.63 16.90 5.74
N LYS A 249 -4.40 17.39 4.51
CA LYS A 249 -5.44 17.83 3.58
C LYS A 249 -6.53 16.77 3.40
N ASN A 250 -6.15 15.50 3.22
CA ASN A 250 -7.11 14.43 2.92
C ASN A 250 -7.70 13.81 4.18
N PHE A 251 -6.97 13.72 5.30
CA PHE A 251 -7.55 13.32 6.59
C PHE A 251 -8.66 14.27 7.06
N ASP A 252 -8.52 15.56 6.81
CA ASP A 252 -9.54 16.56 7.20
C ASP A 252 -10.73 16.55 6.25
N LYS A 253 -10.50 16.29 4.95
CA LYS A 253 -11.53 16.33 3.91
C LYS A 253 -12.48 15.14 3.92
N TYR A 254 -12.02 13.95 4.33
CA TYR A 254 -12.76 12.72 4.23
C TYR A 254 -13.08 12.12 5.60
N SER A 255 -14.22 11.42 5.69
CA SER A 255 -14.63 10.61 6.84
C SER A 255 -14.71 9.13 6.44
N LYS A 256 -14.42 8.22 7.38
CA LYS A 256 -14.52 6.78 7.16
C LYS A 256 -15.95 6.31 7.35
N TYR A 257 -16.47 5.54 6.39
CA TYR A 257 -17.79 4.93 6.43
C TYR A 257 -17.67 3.41 6.28
N GLN A 258 -18.41 2.69 7.09
CA GLN A 258 -18.63 1.26 6.89
C GLN A 258 -19.76 1.10 5.87
N ILE A 259 -19.44 0.60 4.68
CA ILE A 259 -20.40 0.45 3.58
C ILE A 259 -21.05 -0.93 3.62
N LEU A 260 -20.27 -1.97 3.95
CA LEU A 260 -20.76 -3.32 4.15
C LEU A 260 -20.35 -3.82 5.52
N ASP A 261 -21.33 -4.46 6.22
CA ASP A 261 -21.13 -5.15 7.49
C ASP A 261 -21.51 -6.62 7.31
N LYS A 262 -20.54 -7.52 7.40
CA LYS A 262 -20.76 -8.96 7.21
C LYS A 262 -21.66 -9.59 8.27
N TYR A 263 -21.75 -8.99 9.44
CA TYR A 263 -22.59 -9.49 10.54
C TYR A 263 -24.04 -9.01 10.45
N ASN A 264 -24.27 -7.88 9.76
CA ASN A 264 -25.58 -7.27 9.56
C ASN A 264 -26.04 -7.33 8.10
N PHE A 265 -25.42 -8.18 7.28
CA PHE A 265 -25.79 -8.35 5.89
C PHE A 265 -27.08 -9.17 5.77
N PHE A 266 -28.09 -8.62 5.08
CA PHE A 266 -29.35 -9.30 4.83
C PHE A 266 -29.90 -8.95 3.45
N VAL A 267 -30.28 -9.99 2.69
CA VAL A 267 -30.95 -9.85 1.39
C VAL A 267 -32.26 -10.65 1.40
N ASN A 268 -33.37 -9.97 1.10
CA ASN A 268 -34.70 -10.61 0.99
C ASN A 268 -34.99 -10.95 -0.47
N GLU A 269 -34.46 -12.07 -0.95
CA GLU A 269 -34.72 -12.59 -2.30
C GLU A 269 -35.57 -13.87 -2.24
N LYS A 270 -36.70 -13.90 -2.98
CA LYS A 270 -37.68 -15.02 -2.96
C LYS A 270 -37.03 -16.37 -3.31
N TYR A 271 -36.10 -16.38 -4.27
CA TYR A 271 -35.44 -17.61 -4.71
C TYR A 271 -34.60 -18.24 -3.59
N TYR A 272 -33.97 -17.40 -2.77
CA TYR A 272 -33.10 -17.82 -1.66
C TYR A 272 -33.80 -17.84 -0.30
N LYS A 273 -35.15 -17.79 -0.24
CA LYS A 273 -35.93 -17.68 1.02
C LYS A 273 -35.63 -18.76 2.05
N LYS A 274 -35.19 -19.96 1.61
CA LYS A 274 -34.84 -21.09 2.48
C LYS A 274 -33.36 -21.16 2.84
N HIS A 275 -32.58 -20.24 2.34
CA HIS A 275 -31.11 -20.18 2.51
C HIS A 275 -30.72 -18.89 3.18
N HIS A 276 -29.53 -18.90 3.85
CA HIS A 276 -28.92 -17.70 4.38
C HIS A 276 -27.88 -17.20 3.39
N LEU A 277 -28.03 -15.94 2.94
CA LEU A 277 -27.03 -15.26 2.13
C LEU A 277 -26.10 -14.48 3.04
N TYR A 278 -24.79 -14.50 2.74
CA TYR A 278 -23.78 -13.83 3.54
C TYR A 278 -22.63 -13.32 2.69
N ILE A 279 -21.90 -12.35 3.22
CA ILE A 279 -20.64 -11.85 2.71
C ILE A 279 -19.52 -12.20 3.69
N LYS A 280 -18.28 -12.31 3.19
CA LYS A 280 -17.14 -12.71 4.03
C LYS A 280 -16.42 -11.52 4.66
N ASN A 281 -16.48 -10.36 4.01
CA ASN A 281 -15.70 -9.20 4.39
C ASN A 281 -16.56 -7.99 4.68
N ASP A 282 -16.12 -7.19 5.65
CA ASP A 282 -16.57 -5.81 5.80
C ASP A 282 -15.93 -4.95 4.71
N PHE A 283 -16.61 -3.88 4.31
CA PHE A 283 -16.03 -2.90 3.40
C PHE A 283 -16.14 -1.49 3.95
N TYR A 284 -15.02 -0.82 4.02
CA TYR A 284 -14.89 0.56 4.49
C TYR A 284 -14.40 1.44 3.35
N MET A 285 -14.84 2.69 3.31
CA MET A 285 -14.41 3.66 2.32
C MET A 285 -14.40 5.07 2.90
N LEU A 286 -13.43 5.87 2.47
CA LEU A 286 -13.38 7.30 2.77
C LEU A 286 -14.26 8.08 1.81
N LEU A 287 -15.21 8.86 2.36
CA LEU A 287 -16.15 9.70 1.62
C LEU A 287 -16.15 11.13 2.16
N GLN A 288 -16.38 12.09 1.27
CA GLN A 288 -16.83 13.42 1.66
C GLN A 288 -18.33 13.39 1.99
N LYS A 289 -18.79 14.31 2.81
CA LYS A 289 -20.20 14.38 3.22
C LYS A 289 -21.17 14.45 2.01
N ASN A 290 -20.81 15.19 0.96
CA ASN A 290 -21.60 15.35 -0.26
C ASN A 290 -21.51 14.17 -1.25
N GLU A 291 -20.72 13.13 -0.92
CA GLU A 291 -20.59 11.91 -1.74
C GLU A 291 -21.46 10.77 -1.21
N VAL A 292 -21.87 10.84 0.06
CA VAL A 292 -22.65 9.77 0.71
C VAL A 292 -23.95 9.49 -0.05
N ASP A 293 -24.67 10.54 -0.45
CA ASP A 293 -25.94 10.42 -1.18
C ASP A 293 -25.76 9.96 -2.64
N LYS A 294 -24.52 9.93 -3.13
CA LYS A 294 -24.17 9.49 -4.50
C LYS A 294 -23.72 8.05 -4.55
N LEU A 295 -23.67 7.39 -3.39
CA LEU A 295 -23.29 5.99 -3.30
C LEU A 295 -24.43 5.09 -3.73
N ILE A 296 -24.17 4.20 -4.69
CA ILE A 296 -25.16 3.23 -5.20
C ILE A 296 -24.64 1.84 -4.81
N ILE A 297 -25.51 1.05 -4.17
CA ILE A 297 -25.26 -0.34 -3.83
C ILE A 297 -26.20 -1.22 -4.63
N GLU A 298 -25.66 -2.00 -5.56
CA GLU A 298 -26.43 -2.93 -6.41
C GLU A 298 -26.13 -4.38 -6.00
N ILE A 299 -27.18 -5.17 -5.84
CA ILE A 299 -27.09 -6.60 -5.52
C ILE A 299 -27.44 -7.38 -6.77
N ASN A 300 -26.49 -8.20 -7.24
CA ASN A 300 -26.63 -9.05 -8.42
C ASN A 300 -26.61 -10.52 -7.98
N LEU A 301 -27.72 -11.22 -8.08
CA LEU A 301 -27.84 -12.63 -7.71
C LEU A 301 -28.10 -13.50 -8.94
N VAL A 302 -27.47 -14.67 -8.98
CA VAL A 302 -27.63 -15.70 -10.01
C VAL A 302 -28.49 -16.82 -9.44
N ARG A 303 -29.47 -17.29 -10.21
CA ARG A 303 -30.33 -18.42 -9.82
C ARG A 303 -29.70 -19.74 -10.25
N ASN A 304 -29.11 -20.46 -9.31
CA ASN A 304 -28.51 -21.76 -9.55
C ASN A 304 -29.50 -22.88 -9.24
N LYS A 305 -29.70 -23.86 -10.15
CA LYS A 305 -30.61 -24.99 -9.96
C LYS A 305 -30.15 -25.94 -8.85
N LYS A 306 -28.84 -26.04 -8.61
CA LYS A 306 -28.27 -26.86 -7.53
C LYS A 306 -27.38 -25.93 -6.69
N ILE A 307 -27.70 -25.76 -5.41
CA ILE A 307 -27.00 -24.89 -4.47
C ILE A 307 -26.29 -25.78 -3.46
N LYS A 308 -25.01 -25.57 -3.29
CA LYS A 308 -24.16 -26.16 -2.24
C LYS A 308 -23.82 -25.12 -1.19
N ASN A 309 -23.44 -25.59 -0.01
CA ASN A 309 -22.94 -24.69 1.03
C ASN A 309 -21.69 -23.96 0.54
N ASP A 310 -21.60 -22.65 0.82
CA ASP A 310 -20.51 -21.76 0.43
C ASP A 310 -20.37 -21.50 -1.09
N ASP A 311 -21.37 -21.88 -1.90
CA ASP A 311 -21.41 -21.46 -3.29
C ASP A 311 -21.52 -19.94 -3.39
N GLN A 312 -20.73 -19.33 -4.29
CA GLN A 312 -20.93 -17.95 -4.69
C GLN A 312 -22.19 -17.85 -5.55
N VAL A 313 -23.15 -17.06 -5.11
CA VAL A 313 -24.46 -16.90 -5.77
C VAL A 313 -24.69 -15.48 -6.30
N GLY A 314 -23.71 -14.63 -6.21
CA GLY A 314 -23.80 -13.27 -6.72
C GLY A 314 -22.69 -12.37 -6.21
N TYR A 315 -22.92 -11.07 -6.34
CA TYR A 315 -22.04 -10.04 -5.83
C TYR A 315 -22.79 -8.74 -5.54
N ILE A 316 -22.21 -7.92 -4.66
CA ILE A 316 -22.61 -6.55 -4.39
C ILE A 316 -21.66 -5.64 -5.15
N SER A 317 -22.18 -4.78 -6.02
CA SER A 317 -21.40 -3.70 -6.63
C SER A 317 -21.63 -2.42 -5.87
N ILE A 318 -20.54 -1.81 -5.41
CA ILE A 318 -20.53 -0.48 -4.80
C ILE A 318 -20.03 0.50 -5.83
N LYS A 319 -20.87 1.45 -6.18
CA LYS A 319 -20.58 2.49 -7.17
C LYS A 319 -20.60 3.87 -6.55
N LEU A 320 -19.71 4.73 -7.03
CA LEU A 320 -19.70 6.17 -6.72
C LEU A 320 -19.53 6.95 -8.02
N ASN A 321 -20.44 7.88 -8.31
CA ASN A 321 -20.48 8.62 -9.58
C ASN A 321 -20.39 7.67 -10.80
N ASP A 322 -21.23 6.61 -10.82
CA ASP A 322 -21.33 5.58 -11.86
C ASP A 322 -20.08 4.67 -12.04
N SER A 323 -19.02 4.92 -11.30
CA SER A 323 -17.82 4.08 -11.33
C SER A 323 -17.88 2.99 -10.25
N ILE A 324 -17.64 1.73 -10.63
CA ILE A 324 -17.54 0.63 -9.66
C ILE A 324 -16.26 0.81 -8.84
N ILE A 325 -16.45 0.94 -7.52
CA ILE A 325 -15.35 1.05 -6.55
C ILE A 325 -14.99 -0.33 -6.01
N HIS A 326 -16.00 -1.16 -5.73
CA HIS A 326 -15.80 -2.48 -5.12
C HIS A 326 -16.87 -3.47 -5.56
N ASN A 327 -16.49 -4.74 -5.67
CA ASN A 327 -17.41 -5.86 -5.82
C ASN A 327 -17.16 -6.87 -4.70
N GLU A 328 -18.15 -7.08 -3.83
CA GLU A 328 -18.08 -8.08 -2.75
C GLU A 328 -18.89 -9.33 -3.13
N PRO A 329 -18.29 -10.53 -3.15
CA PRO A 329 -19.00 -11.76 -3.44
C PRO A 329 -20.06 -12.09 -2.39
N ILE A 330 -21.23 -12.60 -2.85
CA ILE A 330 -22.31 -13.11 -2.01
C ILE A 330 -22.27 -14.63 -2.05
N TYR A 331 -22.27 -15.23 -0.89
CA TYR A 331 -22.27 -16.67 -0.70
C TYR A 331 -23.59 -17.16 -0.09
N VAL A 332 -23.86 -18.46 -0.22
CA VAL A 332 -25.07 -19.09 0.34
C VAL A 332 -24.67 -20.13 1.38
N SER A 333 -25.36 -20.09 2.53
CA SER A 333 -25.31 -21.16 3.52
C SER A 333 -26.59 -22.01 3.42
N VAL A 334 -26.39 -23.31 3.20
CA VAL A 334 -27.50 -24.32 3.11
C VAL A 334 -27.91 -24.84 4.48
N LYS A 335 -27.07 -24.64 5.51
CA LYS A 335 -27.40 -25.01 6.90
C LYS A 335 -28.27 -23.93 7.52
N GLU A 336 -29.49 -24.30 8.00
CA GLU A 336 -30.29 -23.42 8.84
C GLU A 336 -29.53 -23.07 10.13
N ASN A 337 -28.80 -21.98 10.14
CA ASN A 337 -28.46 -21.35 11.39
C ASN A 337 -29.71 -20.64 11.90
N LYS A 338 -30.25 -21.09 13.05
CA LYS A 338 -31.26 -20.36 13.82
C LYS A 338 -30.67 -19.04 14.35
N ILE A 339 -30.35 -18.14 13.46
CA ILE A 339 -29.94 -16.78 13.80
C ILE A 339 -31.22 -15.97 13.93
N LYS A 340 -31.45 -15.45 15.14
CA LYS A 340 -32.55 -14.55 15.47
C LYS A 340 -32.69 -13.48 14.37
N LYS A 341 -33.91 -13.38 13.79
CA LYS A 341 -34.29 -12.26 12.92
C LYS A 341 -34.08 -10.94 13.63
N ILE A 342 -32.92 -10.35 13.49
CA ILE A 342 -32.71 -8.94 13.81
C ILE A 342 -33.14 -8.19 12.55
N LYS A 343 -34.22 -7.44 12.63
CA LYS A 343 -34.62 -6.49 11.61
C LYS A 343 -33.54 -5.40 11.57
N SER A 344 -32.56 -5.51 10.69
CA SER A 344 -31.64 -4.43 10.41
C SER A 344 -32.20 -3.57 9.29
N ILE A 345 -32.69 -2.42 9.65
CA ILE A 345 -32.85 -1.27 8.78
C ILE A 345 -31.43 -0.80 8.47
N LEU A 346 -31.14 -0.52 7.21
CA LEU A 346 -29.89 0.14 6.78
C LEU A 346 -29.80 1.52 7.48
N PHE A 347 -29.15 1.55 8.63
CA PHE A 347 -28.76 2.79 9.29
C PHE A 347 -27.28 3.00 9.08
N PHE A 348 -26.95 4.01 8.31
CA PHE A 348 -25.62 4.59 8.26
C PHE A 348 -25.31 5.25 9.61
N TRP A 349 -24.49 4.59 10.44
CA TRP A 349 -23.99 5.21 11.66
C TRP A 349 -22.60 5.79 11.43
N LYS A 350 -22.51 7.10 11.67
CA LYS A 350 -21.25 7.82 11.82
C LYS A 350 -20.70 7.47 13.20
N LYS A 351 -19.52 6.85 13.26
CA LYS A 351 -18.71 6.83 14.50
C LYS A 351 -17.67 7.91 14.46
#